data_67d49e6a0b46450368b8b17970358453
#
_entry.id   67d49e6a0b46450368b8b17970358453
#
_cell.length_a   1.000
_cell.length_b   1.000
_cell.length_c   1.000
_cell.angle_alpha   90.00
_cell.angle_beta   90.00
_cell.angle_gamma   90.00
#
_symmetry.space_group_name_H-M   'P 1'
#
loop_
_entity.id
_entity.type
_entity.pdbx_description
1 polymer ?
#
loop_
_entity_poly.entity_id
_entity_poly.type
_entity_poly.pdbx_seq_one_letter_code
_entity_poly.pdbx_strand_id
1 'polypeptide(L)'
;MQPACLDWEHKHFFCGDLGKLTGEMGTVVTYRGAENMFNKTLLHLESHLKASGYCGYINLNLIANAQGLWPLEFTSRFGYPGYSICGALHQVSWPDLFK
;
A
#
# COMPACT_ATOMS: atom_id res chain seq x y z
N MET A 1 4.83 13.85 -3.34
CA MET A 1 4.58 12.38 -3.45
C MET A 1 3.67 12.09 -4.62
N GLN A 2 3.84 10.93 -5.24
CA GLN A 2 2.88 10.41 -6.20
C GLN A 2 1.58 10.01 -5.50
N PRO A 3 0.46 9.93 -6.21
CA PRO A 3 -0.79 9.50 -5.62
C PRO A 3 -0.66 8.14 -4.92
N ALA A 4 -1.27 8.02 -3.75
CA ALA A 4 -1.30 6.77 -3.00
C ALA A 4 -2.38 5.82 -3.55
N CYS A 5 -2.17 4.54 -3.38
CA CYS A 5 -3.22 3.53 -3.57
C CYS A 5 -3.47 2.77 -2.27
N LEU A 6 -4.63 2.17 -2.17
CA LEU A 6 -5.00 1.27 -1.09
C LEU A 6 -4.93 -0.16 -1.56
N ASP A 7 -4.31 -1.00 -0.75
CA ASP A 7 -4.29 -2.45 -0.92
C ASP A 7 -5.08 -3.10 0.21
N TRP A 8 -6.00 -3.99 -0.13
CA TRP A 8 -6.60 -4.90 0.83
C TRP A 8 -6.06 -6.29 0.59
N GLU A 9 -5.41 -6.85 1.59
CA GLU A 9 -4.79 -8.16 1.53
C GLU A 9 -5.64 -9.21 2.23
N HIS A 10 -5.87 -10.34 1.56
CA HIS A 10 -6.43 -11.54 2.17
C HIS A 10 -5.30 -12.52 2.46
N LYS A 11 -5.09 -12.81 3.74
CA LYS A 11 -3.93 -13.61 4.19
C LYS A 11 -4.30 -15.00 4.68
N HIS A 12 -5.55 -15.24 5.02
CA HIS A 12 -5.98 -16.58 5.42
C HIS A 12 -6.00 -17.54 4.23
N PHE A 13 -5.65 -18.80 4.49
CA PHE A 13 -5.53 -19.82 3.45
C PHE A 13 -6.87 -20.15 2.78
N PHE A 14 -7.96 -20.06 3.54
CA PHE A 14 -9.31 -20.30 3.03
C PHE A 14 -10.15 -19.03 3.00
N CYS A 15 -11.24 -19.08 2.22
CA CYS A 15 -12.22 -18.00 2.16
C CYS A 15 -12.87 -17.77 3.54
N GLY A 16 -13.42 -16.55 3.74
CA GLY A 16 -14.09 -16.20 4.99
C GLY A 16 -13.16 -16.07 6.19
N ASP A 17 -11.90 -15.70 5.95
CA ASP A 17 -10.88 -15.56 6.99
C ASP A 17 -10.65 -16.84 7.79
N LEU A 18 -10.77 -17.98 7.13
CA LEU A 18 -10.56 -19.30 7.72
C LEU A 18 -9.16 -19.84 7.40
N GLY A 19 -8.67 -20.70 8.26
CA GLY A 19 -7.39 -21.38 8.10
C GLY A 19 -6.20 -20.57 8.59
N LYS A 20 -5.01 -21.08 8.32
CA LYS A 20 -3.75 -20.44 8.74
C LYS A 20 -3.50 -19.14 7.99
N LEU A 21 -2.86 -18.20 8.65
CA LEU A 21 -2.32 -17.00 8.02
C LEU A 21 -1.18 -17.37 7.08
N THR A 22 -1.21 -16.78 5.90
CA THR A 22 -0.15 -16.90 4.88
C THR A 22 0.50 -15.54 4.66
N GLY A 23 1.54 -15.50 3.83
CA GLY A 23 2.12 -14.23 3.38
C GLY A 23 1.09 -13.39 2.63
N GLU A 24 0.38 -14.00 1.69
CA GLU A 24 -0.72 -13.38 0.95
C GLU A 24 -1.45 -14.42 0.10
N MET A 25 -2.78 -14.33 0.06
CA MET A 25 -3.63 -15.19 -0.78
C MET A 25 -4.37 -14.41 -1.86
N GLY A 26 -4.55 -13.12 -1.67
CA GLY A 26 -5.19 -12.27 -2.66
C GLY A 26 -5.13 -10.81 -2.27
N THR A 27 -5.19 -9.92 -3.27
CA THR A 27 -5.09 -8.49 -3.07
C THR A 27 -6.07 -7.76 -3.97
N VAL A 28 -6.71 -6.74 -3.42
CA VAL A 28 -7.50 -5.76 -4.17
C VAL A 28 -6.84 -4.40 -4.02
N VAL A 29 -6.58 -3.73 -5.14
CA VAL A 29 -5.94 -2.42 -5.17
C VAL A 29 -6.88 -1.38 -5.77
N THR A 30 -6.94 -0.20 -5.17
CA THR A 30 -7.70 0.94 -5.70
C THR A 30 -7.03 2.27 -5.40
N TYR A 31 -7.22 3.24 -6.28
CA TYR A 31 -6.89 4.64 -6.01
C TYR A 31 -8.08 5.39 -5.39
N ARG A 32 -9.30 4.87 -5.53
CA ARG A 32 -10.50 5.51 -5.01
C ARG A 32 -10.49 5.46 -3.48
N GLY A 33 -10.68 6.62 -2.85
CA GLY A 33 -10.70 6.74 -1.39
C GLY A 33 -9.33 6.67 -0.71
N ALA A 34 -8.26 6.47 -1.45
CA ALA A 34 -6.91 6.40 -0.90
C ALA A 34 -6.46 7.72 -0.26
N GLU A 35 -6.92 8.86 -0.77
CA GLU A 35 -6.53 10.18 -0.28
C GLU A 35 -6.87 10.38 1.21
N ASN A 36 -8.04 9.98 1.63
CA ASN A 36 -8.44 10.10 3.03
C ASN A 36 -7.51 9.30 3.96
N MET A 37 -7.21 8.07 3.59
CA MET A 37 -6.29 7.21 4.35
C MET A 37 -4.88 7.79 4.35
N PHE A 38 -4.41 8.23 3.18
CA PHE A 38 -3.11 8.88 3.03
C PHE A 38 -2.97 10.10 3.92
N ASN A 39 -3.97 10.99 3.94
CA ASN A 39 -3.95 12.19 4.77
C ASN A 39 -3.88 11.90 6.26
N LYS A 40 -4.45 10.79 6.70
CA LYS A 40 -4.42 10.35 8.10
C LYS A 40 -3.13 9.66 8.50
N THR A 41 -2.32 9.22 7.55
CA THR A 41 -1.15 8.37 7.80
C THR A 41 0.12 8.91 7.14
N LEU A 42 0.39 8.52 5.90
CA LEU A 42 1.66 8.79 5.21
C LEU A 42 1.94 10.27 4.97
N LEU A 43 0.92 11.11 4.87
CA LEU A 43 1.11 12.55 4.67
C LEU A 43 1.95 13.16 5.79
N HIS A 44 1.82 12.68 7.02
CA HIS A 44 2.58 13.18 8.16
C HIS A 44 4.10 12.91 8.07
N LEU A 45 4.50 11.97 7.22
CA LEU A 45 5.91 11.63 7.00
C LEU A 45 6.52 12.38 5.82
N GLU A 46 5.72 13.04 5.00
CA GLU A 46 6.20 13.63 3.75
C GLU A 46 7.37 14.60 3.97
N SER A 47 7.26 15.49 4.95
CA SER A 47 8.31 16.46 5.26
C SER A 47 9.61 15.78 5.69
N HIS A 48 9.53 14.73 6.50
CA HIS A 48 10.69 13.98 6.96
C HIS A 48 11.37 13.23 5.83
N LEU A 49 10.59 12.61 4.94
CA LEU A 49 11.11 11.91 3.77
C LEU A 49 11.81 12.86 2.81
N LYS A 50 11.22 14.04 2.56
CA LYS A 50 11.86 15.08 1.75
C LYS A 50 13.16 15.58 2.36
N ALA A 51 13.16 15.84 3.65
CA ALA A 51 14.36 16.31 4.36
C ALA A 51 15.50 15.28 4.34
N SER A 52 15.19 13.98 4.37
CA SER A 52 16.18 12.91 4.28
C SER A 52 16.68 12.64 2.88
N GLY A 53 16.06 13.25 1.85
CA GLY A 53 16.39 12.96 0.45
C GLY A 53 15.88 11.61 -0.02
N TYR A 54 14.95 10.98 0.70
CA TYR A 54 14.40 9.68 0.30
C TYR A 54 13.69 9.76 -1.04
N CYS A 55 14.04 8.83 -1.92
CA CYS A 55 13.40 8.66 -3.22
C CYS A 55 13.11 7.18 -3.43
N GLY A 56 11.85 6.83 -3.64
CA GLY A 56 11.46 5.45 -3.85
C GLY A 56 10.05 5.15 -3.38
N TYR A 57 9.74 3.88 -3.37
CA TYR A 57 8.45 3.37 -2.92
C TYR A 57 8.41 3.26 -1.40
N ILE A 58 7.29 3.62 -0.81
CA ILE A 58 7.03 3.40 0.61
C ILE A 58 5.60 2.87 0.80
N ASN A 59 5.45 1.89 1.63
CA ASN A 59 4.18 1.30 2.01
C ASN A 59 4.04 1.29 3.53
N LEU A 60 2.85 1.56 4.02
CA LEU A 60 2.48 1.41 5.41
C LEU A 60 1.45 0.31 5.54
N ASN A 61 1.82 -0.76 6.23
CA ASN A 61 0.88 -1.79 6.62
C ASN A 61 0.13 -1.35 7.87
N LEU A 62 -1.20 -1.48 7.83
CA LEU A 62 -2.03 -1.10 8.96
C LEU A 62 -3.27 -2.00 9.08
N ILE A 63 -3.83 -2.03 10.27
CA ILE A 63 -5.16 -2.59 10.50
C ILE A 63 -6.13 -1.43 10.67
N ALA A 64 -7.25 -1.50 9.95
CA ALA A 64 -8.33 -0.54 10.06
C ALA A 64 -9.57 -1.24 10.60
N ASN A 65 -10.19 -0.66 11.62
CA ASN A 65 -11.44 -1.16 12.20
C ASN A 65 -12.32 0.00 12.65
N ALA A 66 -13.45 -0.29 13.29
CA ALA A 66 -14.38 0.73 13.75
C ALA A 66 -13.80 1.68 14.80
N GLN A 67 -12.77 1.26 15.54
CA GLN A 67 -12.11 2.07 16.55
C GLN A 67 -10.99 2.96 15.99
N GLY A 68 -10.45 2.66 14.82
CA GLY A 68 -9.40 3.49 14.22
C GLY A 68 -8.44 2.75 13.30
N LEU A 69 -7.27 3.38 13.14
CA LEU A 69 -6.19 2.90 12.31
C LEU A 69 -5.00 2.52 13.20
N TRP A 70 -4.49 1.32 13.00
CA TRP A 70 -3.39 0.77 13.79
C TRP A 70 -2.21 0.47 12.86
N PRO A 71 -1.20 1.36 12.81
CA PRO A 71 0.00 1.11 12.01
C PRO A 71 0.77 -0.08 12.55
N LEU A 72 1.27 -0.91 11.62
CA LEU A 72 2.07 -2.09 11.94
C LEU A 72 3.53 -1.87 11.58
N GLU A 73 3.81 -1.68 10.30
CA GLU A 73 5.19 -1.54 9.83
C GLU A 73 5.25 -0.78 8.52
N PHE A 74 6.41 -0.21 8.24
CA PHE A 74 6.74 0.35 6.93
C PHE A 74 7.54 -0.66 6.11
N THR A 75 7.29 -0.67 4.80
CA THR A 75 8.15 -1.35 3.85
C THR A 75 8.54 -0.39 2.72
N SER A 76 9.79 -0.47 2.27
CA SER A 76 10.34 0.41 1.24
C SER A 76 10.58 -0.33 -0.07
N ARG A 77 9.72 -1.28 -0.39
CA ARG A 77 9.75 -2.09 -1.60
C ARG A 77 8.35 -2.34 -2.12
N PHE A 78 8.26 -2.62 -3.40
CA PHE A 78 7.01 -3.12 -3.97
C PHE A 78 6.66 -4.48 -3.38
N GLY A 79 5.39 -4.67 -3.05
CA GLY A 79 4.88 -5.95 -2.61
C GLY A 79 4.47 -6.85 -3.77
N TYR A 80 4.47 -8.14 -3.56
CA TYR A 80 3.86 -9.11 -4.46
C TYR A 80 2.50 -9.53 -3.86
N PRO A 81 1.41 -9.59 -4.63
CA PRO A 81 1.28 -9.27 -6.06
C PRO A 81 1.00 -7.80 -6.38
N GLY A 82 1.05 -6.90 -5.40
CA GLY A 82 0.71 -5.49 -5.55
C GLY A 82 1.43 -4.80 -6.71
N TYR A 83 2.70 -5.13 -6.96
CA TYR A 83 3.45 -4.59 -8.09
C TYR A 83 2.76 -4.87 -9.44
N SER A 84 2.36 -6.11 -9.68
CA SER A 84 1.70 -6.49 -10.93
C SER A 84 0.30 -5.86 -11.06
N ILE A 85 -0.44 -5.77 -9.95
CA ILE A 85 -1.77 -5.17 -9.94
C ILE A 85 -1.65 -3.66 -10.20
N CYS A 86 -0.72 -2.97 -9.57
CA CYS A 86 -0.47 -1.55 -9.82
C CYS A 86 -0.06 -1.30 -11.27
N GLY A 87 0.75 -2.19 -11.85
CA GLY A 87 1.12 -2.11 -13.27
C GLY A 87 -0.10 -2.13 -14.20
N ALA A 88 -1.12 -2.90 -13.87
CA ALA A 88 -2.37 -2.93 -14.63
C ALA A 88 -3.22 -1.65 -14.47
N LEU A 89 -3.05 -0.92 -13.38
CA LEU A 89 -3.77 0.32 -13.12
C LEU A 89 -3.07 1.56 -13.68
N HIS A 90 -1.77 1.49 -13.94
CA HIS A 90 -1.00 2.63 -14.45
C HIS A 90 -1.38 2.96 -15.88
N GLN A 91 -1.43 4.25 -16.18
CA GLN A 91 -1.64 4.77 -17.54
C GLN A 91 -0.34 4.81 -18.35
N VAL A 92 0.79 4.73 -17.68
CA VAL A 92 2.14 4.71 -18.29
C VAL A 92 2.86 3.43 -17.90
N SER A 93 3.84 3.03 -18.73
CA SER A 93 4.67 1.88 -18.42
C SER A 93 5.58 2.12 -17.21
N TRP A 94 6.04 1.05 -16.57
CA TRP A 94 7.00 1.17 -15.47
C TRP A 94 8.26 1.94 -15.85
N PRO A 95 8.92 1.68 -17.01
CA PRO A 95 10.08 2.46 -17.41
C PRO A 95 9.79 3.96 -17.53
N ASP A 96 8.63 4.34 -18.04
CA ASP A 96 8.24 5.74 -18.17
C ASP A 96 7.93 6.40 -16.84
N LEU A 97 7.36 5.64 -15.90
CA LEU A 97 7.08 6.12 -14.55
C LEU A 97 8.36 6.47 -13.77
N PHE A 98 9.45 5.71 -13.99
CA PHE A 98 10.71 5.87 -13.27
C PHE A 98 11.76 6.73 -13.98
N LYS A 99 11.38 7.41 -15.05
CA LYS A 99 12.27 8.37 -15.74
C LYS A 99 12.65 9.59 -14.91
#